data_c4c89371d7e61a568f16a6a602384478
#
_entry.id   c4c89371d7e61a568f16a6a602384478
#
_cell.length_a   1.000
_cell.length_b   1.000
_cell.length_c   1.000
_cell.angle_alpha   90.00
_cell.angle_beta   90.00
_cell.angle_gamma   90.00
#
_symmetry.space_group_name_H-M   'P 1'
#
loop_
_entity.id
_entity.type
_entity.pdbx_description
1 polymer ?
#
loop_
_entity_poly.entity_id
_entity_poly.type
_entity_poly.pdbx_seq_one_letter_code
_entity_poly.pdbx_strand_id
1 'polypeptide(L)'
;MGFEERRRGERYKLALPVQFKNGTGTTCDISTWGIFFETESAYAIGDTIRLLLNFEHETLQCDARVVRVEPRNGQFGVAVELMSYVFC
;
A
#
# COMPACT_ATOMS: atom_id res chain seq x y z
N MET A 1 -13.72 -7.34 23.72
CA MET A 1 -13.45 -7.52 23.17
C MET A 1 -12.62 -7.40 22.42
N GLY A 2 -12.18 -7.42 22.63
CA GLY A 2 -11.15 -7.20 21.99
C GLY A 2 -11.05 -7.62 20.68
N PHE A 3 -11.49 -7.97 20.15
CA PHE A 3 -11.39 -8.24 19.01
C PHE A 3 -11.34 -7.35 18.11
N GLU A 4 -11.82 -6.38 18.41
CA GLU A 4 -11.81 -5.45 17.52
C GLU A 4 -10.56 -4.94 17.26
N GLU A 5 -9.70 -4.92 18.13
CA GLU A 5 -8.45 -4.36 17.83
C GLU A 5 -7.83 -5.18 16.82
N ARG A 6 -8.20 -6.35 16.63
CA ARG A 6 -7.63 -7.03 15.61
C ARG A 6 -7.95 -6.50 14.32
N ARG A 7 -8.97 -5.71 14.24
CA ARG A 7 -9.29 -5.11 13.05
C ARG A 7 -8.82 -3.80 13.01
N ARG A 8 -7.69 -3.46 13.35
CA ARG A 8 -7.14 -2.16 13.37
C ARG A 8 -7.40 -1.51 12.08
N GLY A 9 -8.50 -1.05 11.82
CA GLY A 9 -8.86 -0.42 10.59
C GLY A 9 -9.43 -1.44 9.67
N GLU A 10 -10.45 -1.06 8.98
CA GLU A 10 -11.08 -1.92 8.04
C GLU A 10 -10.27 -1.98 6.77
N ARG A 11 -10.38 -3.10 6.08
CA ARG A 11 -9.71 -3.25 4.82
C ARG A 11 -10.71 -3.09 3.73
N TYR A 12 -10.39 -2.26 2.76
CA TYR A 12 -11.23 -2.02 1.61
C TYR A 12 -10.55 -2.58 0.38
N LYS A 13 -11.25 -3.42 -0.36
CA LYS A 13 -10.69 -3.97 -1.58
C LYS A 13 -10.91 -2.97 -2.70
N LEU A 14 -9.90 -2.19 -2.97
CA LEU A 14 -9.95 -1.14 -3.96
C LEU A 14 -8.77 -1.27 -4.90
N ALA A 15 -9.03 -1.22 -6.19
CA ALA A 15 -7.98 -1.28 -7.20
C ALA A 15 -7.72 0.14 -7.67
N LEU A 16 -6.78 0.80 -7.05
CA LEU A 16 -6.40 2.17 -7.39
C LEU A 16 -5.00 2.20 -7.95
N PRO A 17 -4.73 3.07 -8.89
CA PRO A 17 -3.37 3.23 -9.36
C PRO A 17 -2.51 3.83 -8.26
N VAL A 18 -1.32 3.30 -8.11
CA VAL A 18 -0.36 3.82 -7.14
C VAL A 18 0.94 4.08 -7.88
N GLN A 19 1.57 5.22 -7.56
CA GLN A 19 2.82 5.61 -8.18
C GLN A 19 3.89 5.69 -7.12
N PHE A 20 5.10 5.31 -7.49
CA PHE A 20 6.25 5.49 -6.63
C PHE A 20 7.44 5.80 -7.52
N LYS A 21 8.58 6.09 -6.91
CA LYS A 21 9.70 6.65 -7.64
C LYS A 21 10.12 5.81 -8.81
N ASN A 22 10.13 4.51 -8.66
CA ASN A 22 10.67 3.64 -9.69
C ASN A 22 9.61 2.84 -10.41
N GLY A 23 8.37 3.24 -10.36
CA GLY A 23 7.36 2.48 -11.06
C GLY A 23 5.95 2.79 -10.62
N THR A 24 5.06 1.91 -11.01
CA THR A 24 3.65 2.03 -10.69
C THR A 24 3.14 0.67 -10.26
N GLY A 25 1.94 0.68 -9.70
CA GLY A 25 1.27 -0.56 -9.33
C GLY A 25 -0.21 -0.31 -9.18
N THR A 26 -0.89 -1.33 -8.70
CA THR A 26 -2.34 -1.27 -8.47
C THR A 26 -2.62 -1.84 -7.10
N THR A 27 -3.39 -1.11 -6.31
CA THR A 27 -3.70 -1.60 -4.96
C THR A 27 -4.66 -2.78 -5.04
N CYS A 28 -4.57 -3.64 -4.06
CA CYS A 28 -5.50 -4.76 -3.88
C CYS A 28 -6.39 -4.49 -2.70
N ASP A 29 -5.83 -3.99 -1.61
CA ASP A 29 -6.65 -3.56 -0.49
C ASP A 29 -5.93 -2.44 0.26
N ILE A 30 -6.70 -1.66 0.96
CA ILE A 30 -6.23 -0.46 1.65
C ILE A 30 -6.88 -0.41 3.02
N SER A 31 -6.10 -0.02 4.01
CA SER A 31 -6.62 0.26 5.34
C SER A 31 -5.87 1.47 5.88
N THR A 32 -6.25 1.93 7.06
CA THR A 32 -5.53 3.05 7.66
C THR A 32 -4.15 2.65 8.15
N TRP A 33 -3.86 1.34 8.20
CA TRP A 33 -2.58 0.87 8.72
C TRP A 33 -1.64 0.43 7.63
N GLY A 34 -2.16 0.10 6.47
CA GLY A 34 -1.30 -0.41 5.43
C GLY A 34 -2.02 -0.58 4.12
N ILE A 35 -1.23 -0.90 3.12
CA ILE A 35 -1.72 -1.09 1.77
C ILE A 35 -1.06 -2.32 1.20
N PHE A 36 -1.83 -3.11 0.47
CA PHE A 36 -1.28 -4.23 -0.29
C PHE A 36 -1.49 -3.91 -1.76
N PHE A 37 -0.42 -3.97 -2.55
CA PHE A 37 -0.52 -3.64 -3.96
C PHE A 37 0.33 -4.59 -4.79
N GLU A 38 0.02 -4.65 -6.08
CA GLU A 38 0.77 -5.45 -7.04
C GLU A 38 1.60 -4.54 -7.91
N THR A 39 2.81 -4.94 -8.22
CA THR A 39 3.72 -4.15 -9.02
C THR A 39 4.74 -5.06 -9.69
N GLU A 40 5.32 -4.59 -10.77
CA GLU A 40 6.44 -5.29 -11.39
C GLU A 40 7.76 -4.95 -10.74
N SER A 41 7.78 -3.94 -9.89
CA SER A 41 9.01 -3.50 -9.24
C SER A 41 9.34 -4.41 -8.07
N ALA A 42 10.62 -4.67 -7.89
CA ALA A 42 11.07 -5.54 -6.80
C ALA A 42 11.42 -4.69 -5.59
N TYR A 43 10.95 -5.12 -4.43
CA TYR A 43 11.24 -4.45 -3.17
C TYR A 43 11.69 -5.48 -2.16
N ALA A 44 12.39 -5.01 -1.14
CA ALA A 44 12.83 -5.86 -0.05
C ALA A 44 12.13 -5.45 1.24
N ILE A 45 11.91 -6.40 2.12
CA ILE A 45 11.36 -6.11 3.43
C ILE A 45 12.27 -5.11 4.13
N GLY A 46 11.66 -4.08 4.68
CA GLY A 46 12.40 -3.01 5.35
C GLY A 46 12.62 -1.78 4.49
N ASP A 47 12.42 -1.89 3.18
CA ASP A 47 12.53 -0.72 2.33
C ASP A 47 11.49 0.32 2.72
N THR A 48 11.86 1.59 2.64
CA THR A 48 10.89 2.68 2.81
C THR A 48 10.60 3.28 1.45
N ILE A 49 9.34 3.50 1.18
CA ILE A 49 8.94 4.02 -0.12
C ILE A 49 7.89 5.09 0.09
N ARG A 50 7.80 5.99 -0.86
CA ARG A 50 6.76 7.00 -0.88
C ARG A 50 5.78 6.64 -1.97
N LEU A 51 4.53 6.55 -1.61
CA LEU A 51 3.47 6.14 -2.51
C LEU A 51 2.54 7.31 -2.76
N LEU A 52 2.07 7.43 -4.00
CA LEU A 52 1.04 8.39 -4.33
C LEU A 52 -0.14 7.60 -4.83
N LEU A 53 -1.26 7.72 -4.13
CA LEU A 53 -2.50 7.08 -4.55
C LEU A 53 -3.42 8.14 -5.12
N ASN A 54 -3.96 7.88 -6.28
CA ASN A 54 -4.79 8.85 -6.95
C ASN A 54 -6.24 8.48 -6.76
N PHE A 55 -6.94 9.31 -6.01
CA PHE A 55 -8.39 9.23 -5.90
C PHE A 55 -8.98 10.19 -6.91
N GLU A 56 -10.29 10.17 -7.01
CA GLU A 56 -10.94 10.92 -8.06
C GLU A 56 -10.61 12.40 -8.00
N HIS A 57 -10.61 12.99 -6.82
CA HIS A 57 -10.39 14.43 -6.68
C HIS A 57 -9.20 14.80 -5.83
N GLU A 58 -8.44 13.84 -5.37
CA GLU A 58 -7.33 14.12 -4.47
C GLU A 58 -6.25 13.09 -4.66
N THR A 59 -5.07 13.42 -4.19
CA THR A 59 -3.95 12.49 -4.15
C THR A 59 -3.55 12.29 -2.70
N LEU A 60 -3.36 11.05 -2.31
CA LEU A 60 -2.87 10.72 -0.99
C LEU A 60 -1.41 10.37 -1.11
N GLN A 61 -0.56 11.07 -0.38
CA GLN A 61 0.85 10.79 -0.34
C GLN A 61 1.16 10.06 0.95
N CYS A 62 1.79 8.90 0.85
CA CYS A 62 2.08 8.06 1.99
C CYS A 62 3.57 7.76 2.05
N ASP A 63 4.13 7.79 3.26
CA ASP A 63 5.45 7.23 3.50
C ASP A 63 5.21 5.89 4.17
N ALA A 64 5.85 4.85 3.66
CA ALA A 64 5.53 3.50 4.07
C ALA A 64 6.76 2.63 4.11
N ARG A 65 6.66 1.52 4.84
CA ARG A 65 7.75 0.57 4.94
C ARG A 65 7.25 -0.79 4.48
N VAL A 66 8.03 -1.46 3.67
CA VAL A 66 7.68 -2.77 3.15
C VAL A 66 7.80 -3.80 4.27
N VAL A 67 6.73 -4.55 4.51
CA VAL A 67 6.73 -5.55 5.56
C VAL A 67 6.57 -6.97 5.01
N ARG A 68 6.14 -7.10 3.76
CA ARG A 68 6.01 -8.43 3.16
C ARG A 68 6.04 -8.31 1.66
N VAL A 69 6.68 -9.27 1.01
CA VAL A 69 6.73 -9.35 -0.44
C VAL A 69 6.46 -10.79 -0.83
N GLU A 70 5.61 -10.98 -1.81
CA GLU A 70 5.30 -12.33 -2.26
C GLU A 70 5.11 -12.33 -3.78
N PRO A 71 5.39 -13.43 -4.45
CA PRO A 71 5.10 -13.53 -5.87
C PRO A 71 3.59 -13.55 -6.07
N ARG A 72 3.13 -12.90 -7.12
CA ARG A 72 1.70 -12.84 -7.33
C ARG A 72 1.39 -12.52 -8.78
N ASN A 73 0.74 -13.45 -9.48
CA ASN A 73 0.30 -13.22 -10.86
C ASN A 73 1.40 -12.72 -11.79
N GLY A 74 2.60 -13.28 -11.63
CA GLY A 74 3.71 -12.87 -12.50
C GLY A 74 4.33 -11.55 -12.09
N GLN A 75 3.88 -10.98 -10.99
CA GLN A 75 4.41 -9.73 -10.46
C GLN A 75 4.76 -9.95 -9.01
N PHE A 76 4.88 -8.88 -8.25
CA PHE A 76 5.10 -8.93 -6.82
C PHE A 76 3.91 -8.36 -6.10
N GLY A 77 3.46 -9.03 -5.05
CA GLY A 77 2.51 -8.47 -4.10
C GLY A 77 3.29 -7.88 -2.95
N VAL A 78 3.10 -6.61 -2.67
CA VAL A 78 3.89 -5.89 -1.68
C VAL A 78 2.94 -5.35 -0.63
N ALA A 79 3.18 -5.72 0.62
CA ALA A 79 2.43 -5.19 1.74
C ALA A 79 3.30 -4.16 2.44
N VAL A 80 2.74 -2.99 2.66
CA VAL A 80 3.46 -1.90 3.32
C VAL A 80 2.68 -1.46 4.55
N GLU A 81 3.42 -1.01 5.53
CA GLU A 81 2.87 -0.41 6.73
C GLU A 81 3.00 1.09 6.58
N LEU A 82 1.92 1.83 6.79
CA LEU A 82 1.95 3.28 6.62
C LEU A 82 2.60 3.93 7.82
N MET A 83 3.55 4.80 7.56
CA MET A 83 4.23 5.55 8.60
C MET A 83 3.63 6.94 8.73
N SER A 84 3.23 7.53 7.63
CA SER A 84 2.55 8.81 7.63
C SER A 84 1.85 9.00 6.30
N TYR A 85 0.85 9.86 6.28
CA TYR A 85 0.18 10.16 5.02
C TYR A 85 -0.44 11.54 5.10
N VAL A 86 -0.63 12.14 3.94
CA VAL A 86 -1.23 13.47 3.84
C VAL A 86 -1.96 13.55 2.50
N PHE A 87 -3.09 14.22 2.51
CA PHE A 87 -3.81 14.49 1.27
C PHE A 87 -3.26 15.77 0.65
N CYS A 88 -3.08 15.71 -0.65
CA CYS A 88 -2.55 16.85 -1.38
C CYS A 88 -3.61 17.57 -2.18
#